data_64febc3b7f76396d21adccc83d512888
#
_entry.id   64febc3b7f76396d21adccc83d512888
#
_cell.length_a   1.000
_cell.length_b   1.000
_cell.length_c   1.000
_cell.angle_alpha   90.00
_cell.angle_beta   90.00
_cell.angle_gamma   90.00
#
_symmetry.space_group_name_H-M   'P 1'
#
loop_
_entity.id
_entity.type
_entity.pdbx_description
1 polymer ?
#
loop_
_entity_poly.entity_id
_entity_poly.type
_entity_poly.pdbx_seq_one_letter_code
_entity_poly.pdbx_strand_id
1 'polypeptide(L)'
;MEQNLALDEALLELAHEGLTTTTCVRTWMAAEPAIVLGSSSRVDEEIDLGACDAAGVRVVRRPSGGATVVLGPGCLMWSVIAPYPAGVPPIETIHAAMLEPLAAALNEALPRVERGAGRRVARRGTSDLAVAADHEEAERKVSGNALRVRRHGVLYHGTLLDSFDLSLVGRVLRHPPREPDYRSRRAHGDFLANLGIGRETLERTVRAAFNATVAHGEWPRERVARLVAERYAAREWTSRL
;
A
#
# COMPACT_ATOMS: atom_id res chain seq x y z
N MET A 1 13.25 5.35 0.13
CA MET A 1 11.81 5.63 -0.03
C MET A 1 11.51 6.20 -1.41
N GLU A 2 12.07 7.33 -1.75
CA GLU A 2 11.83 8.08 -2.99
C GLU A 2 12.04 7.23 -4.25
N GLN A 3 13.13 6.46 -4.30
CA GLN A 3 13.41 5.55 -5.42
C GLN A 3 12.33 4.48 -5.62
N ASN A 4 11.75 3.95 -4.54
CA ASN A 4 10.70 2.93 -4.66
C ASN A 4 9.39 3.53 -5.20
N LEU A 5 9.01 4.74 -4.75
CA LEU A 5 7.84 5.44 -5.28
C LEU A 5 8.08 5.86 -6.75
N ALA A 6 9.28 6.33 -7.06
CA ALA A 6 9.67 6.70 -8.42
C ALA A 6 9.69 5.48 -9.36
N LEU A 7 10.12 4.31 -8.87
CA LEU A 7 10.13 3.09 -9.68
C LEU A 7 8.69 2.63 -10.00
N ASP A 8 7.77 2.67 -9.04
CA ASP A 8 6.36 2.38 -9.30
C ASP A 8 5.78 3.32 -10.37
N GLU A 9 6.07 4.62 -10.28
CA GLU A 9 5.60 5.58 -11.28
C GLU A 9 6.29 5.42 -12.64
N ALA A 10 7.60 5.15 -12.67
CA ALA A 10 8.33 4.90 -13.91
C ALA A 10 7.81 3.67 -14.67
N LEU A 11 7.49 2.61 -13.96
CA LEU A 11 6.88 1.41 -14.56
C LEU A 11 5.46 1.71 -15.09
N LEU A 12 4.68 2.52 -14.38
CA LEU A 12 3.37 2.97 -14.87
C LEU A 12 3.49 3.84 -16.14
N GLU A 13 4.51 4.71 -16.22
CA GLU A 13 4.79 5.49 -17.44
C GLU A 13 5.11 4.56 -18.62
N LEU A 14 5.95 3.54 -18.44
CA LEU A 14 6.25 2.56 -19.47
C LEU A 14 5.00 1.81 -19.96
N ALA A 15 4.13 1.39 -19.04
CA ALA A 15 2.87 0.76 -19.39
C ALA A 15 1.94 1.71 -20.16
N HIS A 16 1.85 2.97 -19.73
CA HIS A 16 1.04 4.00 -20.37
C HIS A 16 1.52 4.33 -21.79
N GLU A 17 2.82 4.36 -22.01
CA GLU A 17 3.47 4.63 -23.31
C GLU A 17 3.45 3.43 -24.25
N GLY A 18 3.00 2.26 -23.79
CA GLY A 18 3.00 1.01 -24.57
C GLY A 18 4.38 0.37 -24.72
N LEU A 19 5.34 0.77 -23.88
CA LEU A 19 6.71 0.24 -23.89
C LEU A 19 6.86 -1.07 -23.10
N THR A 20 5.81 -1.51 -22.45
CA THR A 20 5.71 -2.83 -21.84
C THR A 20 4.30 -3.38 -21.99
N THR A 21 4.19 -4.69 -22.17
CA THR A 21 2.92 -5.44 -22.18
C THR A 21 2.85 -6.42 -21.01
N THR A 22 3.89 -6.48 -20.20
CA THR A 22 4.02 -7.42 -19.09
C THR A 22 3.57 -6.77 -17.79
N THR A 23 2.70 -7.45 -17.04
CA THR A 23 2.35 -7.06 -15.66
C THR A 23 3.56 -7.27 -14.76
N CYS A 24 3.92 -6.24 -14.01
CA CYS A 24 5.02 -6.27 -13.05
C CYS A 24 4.47 -6.29 -11.62
N VAL A 25 4.96 -7.21 -10.80
CA VAL A 25 4.66 -7.30 -9.37
C VAL A 25 5.92 -7.00 -8.58
N ARG A 26 5.81 -6.13 -7.58
CA ARG A 26 6.94 -5.75 -6.73
C ARG A 26 6.57 -5.85 -5.26
N THR A 27 7.57 -6.19 -4.44
CA THR A 27 7.50 -6.09 -2.99
C THR A 27 8.75 -5.36 -2.48
N TRP A 28 8.59 -4.58 -1.43
CA TRP A 28 9.69 -3.93 -0.74
C TRP A 28 9.30 -3.52 0.69
N MET A 29 10.27 -3.26 1.53
CA MET A 29 10.07 -2.80 2.90
C MET A 29 10.97 -1.59 3.15
N ALA A 30 10.43 -0.58 3.82
CA ALA A 30 11.23 0.56 4.24
C ALA A 30 12.13 0.16 5.41
N ALA A 31 13.40 0.58 5.36
CA ALA A 31 14.36 0.34 6.46
C ALA A 31 14.07 1.23 7.68
N GLU A 32 13.48 2.40 7.44
CA GLU A 32 13.14 3.39 8.45
C GLU A 32 11.68 3.83 8.31
N PRO A 33 11.03 4.27 9.39
CA PRO A 33 9.68 4.81 9.33
C PRO A 33 9.60 6.03 8.41
N ALA A 34 8.49 6.11 7.66
CA ALA A 34 8.19 7.27 6.82
C ALA A 34 6.67 7.44 6.67
N ILE A 35 6.22 8.67 6.53
CA ILE A 35 4.85 9.00 6.17
C ILE A 35 4.76 9.16 4.65
N VAL A 36 3.75 8.53 4.05
CA VAL A 36 3.47 8.66 2.62
C VAL A 36 2.10 9.27 2.43
N LEU A 37 2.10 10.55 2.09
CA LEU A 37 0.90 11.31 1.73
C LEU A 37 0.29 10.80 0.42
N GLY A 38 -1.02 10.75 0.33
CA GLY A 38 -1.72 10.59 -0.93
C GLY A 38 -1.54 11.82 -1.84
N SER A 39 -1.83 11.67 -3.12
CA SER A 39 -1.64 12.76 -4.10
C SER A 39 -2.45 14.03 -3.79
N SER A 40 -3.57 13.90 -3.11
CA SER A 40 -4.46 14.99 -2.70
C SER A 40 -4.57 15.16 -1.17
N SER A 41 -3.74 14.46 -0.40
CA SER A 41 -3.69 14.60 1.06
C SER A 41 -3.16 15.97 1.47
N ARG A 42 -3.76 16.56 2.47
CA ARG A 42 -3.34 17.83 3.07
C ARG A 42 -2.49 17.56 4.31
N VAL A 43 -1.30 18.16 4.30
CA VAL A 43 -0.31 17.98 5.37
C VAL A 43 -0.88 18.38 6.73
N ASP A 44 -1.50 19.56 6.79
CA ASP A 44 -2.05 20.15 8.01
C ASP A 44 -3.28 19.41 8.57
N GLU A 45 -4.01 18.67 7.73
CA GLU A 45 -5.20 17.92 8.14
C GLU A 45 -4.88 16.49 8.57
N GLU A 46 -3.90 15.83 7.95
CA GLU A 46 -3.70 14.38 8.10
C GLU A 46 -2.53 14.00 8.99
N ILE A 47 -1.53 14.91 9.20
CA ILE A 47 -0.35 14.58 10.00
C ILE A 47 -0.07 15.61 11.10
N ASP A 48 0.61 15.18 12.14
CA ASP A 48 1.18 16.05 13.17
C ASP A 48 2.67 16.24 12.87
N LEU A 49 3.01 17.39 12.25
CA LEU A 49 4.38 17.70 11.86
C LEU A 49 5.34 17.73 13.07
N GLY A 50 4.89 18.27 14.22
CA GLY A 50 5.71 18.30 15.42
C GLY A 50 6.04 16.90 15.95
N ALA A 51 5.05 16.00 15.92
CA ALA A 51 5.25 14.60 16.28
C ALA A 51 6.14 13.86 15.26
N CYS A 52 6.02 14.20 13.98
CA CYS A 52 6.88 13.63 12.92
C CYS A 52 8.34 14.02 13.14
N ASP A 53 8.61 15.29 13.38
CA ASP A 53 9.97 15.81 13.64
C ASP A 53 10.55 15.18 14.92
N ALA A 54 9.78 15.12 15.99
CA ALA A 54 10.20 14.52 17.25
C ALA A 54 10.51 13.01 17.12
N ALA A 55 9.80 12.31 16.24
CA ALA A 55 10.01 10.89 15.96
C ALA A 55 11.05 10.64 14.85
N GLY A 56 11.62 11.66 14.23
CA GLY A 56 12.54 11.54 13.09
C GLY A 56 11.92 10.90 11.86
N VAL A 57 10.60 11.03 11.68
CA VAL A 57 9.86 10.36 10.59
C VAL A 57 9.77 11.28 9.39
N ARG A 58 10.32 10.85 8.26
CA ARG A 58 10.28 11.60 7.01
C ARG A 58 8.90 11.58 6.37
N VAL A 59 8.55 12.68 5.72
CA VAL A 59 7.29 12.82 4.97
C VAL A 59 7.60 12.86 3.48
N VAL A 60 6.91 12.04 2.70
CA VAL A 60 6.99 12.00 1.23
C VAL A 60 5.56 11.92 0.66
N ARG A 61 5.41 12.19 -0.62
CA ARG A 61 4.10 12.13 -1.31
C ARG A 61 4.14 11.16 -2.48
N ARG A 62 3.15 10.24 -2.55
CA ARG A 62 3.00 9.30 -3.67
C ARG A 62 2.14 9.89 -4.79
N PRO A 63 2.19 9.31 -6.02
CA PRO A 63 1.42 9.81 -7.17
C PRO A 63 -0.04 9.36 -7.17
N SER A 64 -0.38 8.33 -6.41
CA SER A 64 -1.74 7.79 -6.28
C SER A 64 -2.56 8.54 -5.22
N GLY A 65 -3.89 8.45 -5.30
CA GLY A 65 -4.81 8.99 -4.30
C GLY A 65 -4.85 8.21 -2.99
N GLY A 66 -5.92 8.43 -2.22
CA GLY A 66 -6.15 7.80 -0.92
C GLY A 66 -5.50 8.52 0.25
N ALA A 67 -5.85 8.12 1.47
CA ALA A 67 -5.37 8.71 2.71
C ALA A 67 -3.88 8.46 2.97
N THR A 68 -3.32 9.23 3.87
CA THR A 68 -1.93 9.10 4.34
C THR A 68 -1.70 7.77 5.07
N VAL A 69 -0.52 7.20 4.87
CA VAL A 69 -0.07 5.97 5.52
C VAL A 69 1.29 6.15 6.18
N VAL A 70 1.57 5.34 7.20
CA VAL A 70 2.89 5.22 7.81
C VAL A 70 3.50 3.89 7.36
N LEU A 71 4.73 3.94 6.88
CA LEU A 71 5.52 2.78 6.47
C LEU A 71 6.72 2.63 7.38
N GLY A 72 7.29 1.44 7.41
CA GLY A 72 8.51 1.17 8.17
C GLY A 72 8.81 -0.33 8.24
N PRO A 73 9.78 -0.72 9.07
CA PRO A 73 10.05 -2.12 9.36
C PRO A 73 8.78 -2.85 9.84
N GLY A 74 8.53 -4.05 9.33
CA GLY A 74 7.32 -4.82 9.63
C GLY A 74 6.09 -4.45 8.80
N CYS A 75 6.18 -3.45 7.89
CA CYS A 75 5.16 -3.13 6.89
C CYS A 75 5.68 -3.48 5.49
N LEU A 76 5.17 -4.54 4.87
CA LEU A 76 5.52 -4.89 3.49
C LEU A 76 4.72 -4.04 2.52
N MET A 77 5.40 -3.34 1.63
CA MET A 77 4.81 -2.69 0.48
C MET A 77 4.71 -3.66 -0.68
N TRP A 78 3.59 -3.63 -1.38
CA TRP A 78 3.41 -4.37 -2.63
C TRP A 78 2.84 -3.46 -3.71
N SER A 79 3.18 -3.73 -4.95
CA SER A 79 2.61 -3.05 -6.10
C SER A 79 2.45 -3.99 -7.29
N VAL A 80 1.39 -3.74 -8.06
CA VAL A 80 1.12 -4.35 -9.37
C VAL A 80 1.01 -3.23 -10.39
N ILE A 81 1.83 -3.28 -11.41
CA ILE A 81 1.74 -2.38 -12.56
C ILE A 81 1.23 -3.20 -13.74
N ALA A 82 0.01 -2.91 -14.17
CA ALA A 82 -0.67 -3.65 -15.23
C ALA A 82 -0.89 -2.76 -16.46
N PRO A 83 -0.39 -3.15 -17.64
CA PRO A 83 -0.72 -2.50 -18.90
C PRO A 83 -2.12 -2.90 -19.38
N TYR A 84 -2.84 -1.93 -19.95
CA TYR A 84 -4.19 -2.09 -20.51
C TYR A 84 -4.25 -1.44 -21.90
N PRO A 85 -3.70 -2.06 -22.95
CA PRO A 85 -3.62 -1.47 -24.28
C PRO A 85 -5.00 -1.17 -24.90
N ALA A 86 -6.01 -1.95 -24.55
CA ALA A 86 -7.39 -1.76 -25.00
C ALA A 86 -8.20 -0.75 -24.15
N GLY A 87 -7.57 -0.17 -23.13
CA GLY A 87 -8.21 0.73 -22.17
C GLY A 87 -8.41 0.11 -20.79
N VAL A 88 -8.40 0.95 -19.78
CA VAL A 88 -8.47 0.54 -18.38
C VAL A 88 -9.93 0.22 -18.00
N PRO A 89 -10.18 -0.92 -17.31
CA PRO A 89 -11.53 -1.27 -16.86
C PRO A 89 -12.03 -0.33 -15.73
N PRO A 90 -13.29 -0.42 -15.33
CA PRO A 90 -13.83 0.33 -14.20
C PRO A 90 -13.03 0.12 -12.92
N ILE A 91 -12.94 1.14 -12.09
CA ILE A 91 -12.13 1.14 -10.84
C ILE A 91 -12.51 -0.03 -9.92
N GLU A 92 -13.81 -0.31 -9.80
CA GLU A 92 -14.28 -1.42 -8.97
C GLU A 92 -13.79 -2.80 -9.46
N THR A 93 -13.76 -2.99 -10.77
CA THR A 93 -13.19 -4.20 -11.39
C THR A 93 -11.70 -4.33 -11.07
N ILE A 94 -10.96 -3.20 -11.06
CA ILE A 94 -9.54 -3.21 -10.69
C ILE A 94 -9.38 -3.57 -9.21
N HIS A 95 -10.18 -2.99 -8.32
CA HIS A 95 -10.14 -3.33 -6.89
C HIS A 95 -10.38 -4.83 -6.67
N ALA A 96 -11.41 -5.39 -7.28
CA ALA A 96 -11.72 -6.82 -7.18
C ALA A 96 -10.56 -7.68 -7.70
N ALA A 97 -10.06 -7.38 -8.91
CA ALA A 97 -8.97 -8.14 -9.53
C ALA A 97 -7.65 -8.11 -8.72
N MET A 98 -7.42 -7.10 -7.91
CA MET A 98 -6.22 -6.97 -7.10
C MET A 98 -6.41 -7.51 -5.68
N LEU A 99 -7.54 -7.26 -5.05
CA LEU A 99 -7.73 -7.56 -3.64
C LEU A 99 -8.30 -8.95 -3.36
N GLU A 100 -9.13 -9.49 -4.25
CA GLU A 100 -9.70 -10.82 -4.05
C GLU A 100 -8.65 -11.94 -4.09
N PRO A 101 -7.76 -12.01 -5.13
CA PRO A 101 -6.72 -13.02 -5.14
C PRO A 101 -5.71 -12.85 -4.01
N LEU A 102 -5.39 -11.61 -3.62
CA LEU A 102 -4.50 -11.36 -2.49
C LEU A 102 -5.13 -11.80 -1.17
N ALA A 103 -6.42 -11.50 -0.94
CA ALA A 103 -7.14 -11.97 0.25
C ALA A 103 -7.22 -13.49 0.32
N ALA A 104 -7.48 -14.16 -0.81
CA ALA A 104 -7.50 -15.61 -0.89
C ALA A 104 -6.13 -16.21 -0.52
N ALA A 105 -5.05 -15.72 -1.12
CA ALA A 105 -3.70 -16.18 -0.84
C ALA A 105 -3.26 -15.90 0.61
N LEU A 106 -3.66 -14.77 1.21
CA LEU A 106 -3.42 -14.48 2.62
C LEU A 106 -4.16 -15.46 3.53
N ASN A 107 -5.40 -15.82 3.19
CA ASN A 107 -6.16 -16.82 3.96
C ASN A 107 -5.54 -18.22 3.92
N GLU A 108 -4.86 -18.58 2.83
CA GLU A 108 -4.09 -19.83 2.75
C GLU A 108 -2.82 -19.77 3.59
N ALA A 109 -2.19 -18.59 3.69
CA ALA A 109 -0.94 -18.39 4.41
C ALA A 109 -1.13 -18.21 5.93
N LEU A 110 -2.33 -17.79 6.37
CA LEU A 110 -2.62 -17.63 7.80
C LEU A 110 -2.61 -18.99 8.52
N PRO A 111 -2.06 -19.08 9.74
CA PRO A 111 -2.08 -20.30 10.52
C PRO A 111 -3.52 -20.78 10.76
N ARG A 112 -3.77 -22.07 10.48
CA ARG A 112 -5.04 -22.72 10.84
C ARG A 112 -5.01 -23.01 12.34
N VAL A 113 -5.97 -22.47 13.08
CA VAL A 113 -6.14 -22.78 14.51
C VAL A 113 -7.03 -24.00 14.65
N GLU A 114 -6.60 -25.01 15.43
CA GLU A 114 -7.20 -26.33 15.57
C GLU A 114 -8.61 -26.36 16.21
N ARG A 115 -9.26 -25.28 16.51
CA ARG A 115 -10.60 -25.26 17.11
C ARG A 115 -11.51 -24.14 16.59
N GLY A 116 -11.58 -23.95 15.28
CA GLY A 116 -12.63 -23.11 14.68
C GLY A 116 -12.46 -21.58 14.85
N ALA A 117 -11.44 -21.13 15.54
CA ALA A 117 -11.14 -19.70 15.72
C ALA A 117 -10.13 -19.23 14.66
N GLY A 118 -10.53 -19.26 13.39
CA GLY A 118 -9.66 -18.84 12.28
C GLY A 118 -9.71 -17.35 12.05
N ARG A 119 -8.53 -16.72 11.92
CA ARG A 119 -8.44 -15.35 11.37
C ARG A 119 -8.74 -15.40 9.88
N ARG A 120 -9.64 -14.55 9.41
CA ARG A 120 -10.00 -14.45 7.98
C ARG A 120 -9.79 -13.03 7.47
N VAL A 121 -9.06 -12.92 6.37
CA VAL A 121 -8.87 -11.66 5.63
C VAL A 121 -9.94 -11.54 4.55
N ALA A 122 -10.56 -10.38 4.45
CA ALA A 122 -11.49 -10.03 3.40
C ALA A 122 -11.34 -8.55 3.01
N ARG A 123 -11.80 -8.21 1.80
CA ARG A 123 -11.93 -6.82 1.38
C ARG A 123 -12.99 -6.11 2.21
N ARG A 124 -12.67 -4.88 2.64
CA ARG A 124 -13.57 -3.98 3.35
C ARG A 124 -13.48 -2.56 2.81
N GLY A 125 -14.58 -1.82 2.94
CA GLY A 125 -14.67 -0.50 2.33
C GLY A 125 -14.36 -0.54 0.84
N THR A 126 -13.71 0.49 0.32
CA THR A 126 -13.36 0.56 -1.10
C THR A 126 -12.13 -0.30 -1.43
N SER A 127 -11.06 -0.17 -0.64
CA SER A 127 -9.75 -0.72 -1.01
C SER A 127 -8.92 -1.24 0.17
N ASP A 128 -9.55 -1.57 1.29
CA ASP A 128 -8.85 -2.15 2.43
C ASP A 128 -8.93 -3.68 2.43
N LEU A 129 -7.91 -4.34 3.02
CA LEU A 129 -8.09 -5.69 3.53
C LEU A 129 -8.14 -5.62 5.05
N ALA A 130 -9.12 -6.29 5.63
CA ALA A 130 -9.29 -6.38 7.06
C ALA A 130 -9.34 -7.85 7.51
N VAL A 131 -8.88 -8.09 8.73
CA VAL A 131 -8.94 -9.39 9.38
C VAL A 131 -10.03 -9.37 10.45
N ALA A 132 -10.84 -10.43 10.47
CA ALA A 132 -11.70 -10.79 11.58
C ALA A 132 -11.18 -12.05 12.24
N ALA A 133 -11.31 -12.14 13.56
CA ALA A 133 -11.20 -13.42 14.29
C ALA A 133 -12.57 -13.79 14.83
N ASP A 134 -12.87 -15.08 14.93
CA ASP A 134 -14.19 -15.60 15.30
C ASP A 134 -14.72 -15.09 16.66
N HIS A 135 -13.86 -14.50 17.48
CA HIS A 135 -14.19 -13.97 18.81
C HIS A 135 -13.99 -12.45 18.92
N GLU A 136 -13.63 -11.77 17.82
CA GLU A 136 -13.48 -10.30 17.82
C GLU A 136 -14.79 -9.66 17.28
N GLU A 137 -15.34 -8.72 18.06
CA GLU A 137 -16.56 -7.99 17.65
C GLU A 137 -16.32 -7.06 16.46
N ALA A 138 -15.07 -6.71 16.15
CA ALA A 138 -14.75 -5.73 15.12
C ALA A 138 -13.57 -6.15 14.25
N GLU A 139 -13.77 -6.07 12.95
CA GLU A 139 -12.71 -6.27 11.95
C GLU A 139 -11.64 -5.19 12.04
N ARG A 140 -10.37 -5.60 11.90
CA ARG A 140 -9.21 -4.69 11.92
C ARG A 140 -8.48 -4.69 10.59
N LYS A 141 -8.10 -3.50 10.12
CA LYS A 141 -7.40 -3.30 8.87
C LYS A 141 -5.95 -3.82 8.97
N VAL A 142 -5.58 -4.63 7.99
CA VAL A 142 -4.21 -5.18 7.82
C VAL A 142 -3.54 -4.67 6.55
N SER A 143 -4.32 -4.04 5.64
CA SER A 143 -3.84 -3.51 4.37
C SER A 143 -4.66 -2.31 3.94
N GLY A 144 -3.99 -1.22 3.59
CA GLY A 144 -4.57 -0.07 2.91
C GLY A 144 -4.00 0.04 1.50
N ASN A 145 -4.86 0.27 0.51
CA ASN A 145 -4.46 0.23 -0.88
C ASN A 145 -4.95 1.46 -1.64
N ALA A 146 -4.23 1.77 -2.71
CA ALA A 146 -4.51 2.89 -3.58
C ALA A 146 -4.14 2.54 -5.03
N LEU A 147 -4.66 3.30 -5.97
CA LEU A 147 -4.33 3.13 -7.37
C LEU A 147 -4.07 4.46 -8.06
N ARG A 148 -3.31 4.40 -9.14
CA ARG A 148 -3.17 5.46 -10.13
C ARG A 148 -3.50 4.91 -11.50
N VAL A 149 -4.48 5.52 -12.15
CA VAL A 149 -4.88 5.17 -13.51
C VAL A 149 -4.22 6.12 -14.50
N ARG A 150 -3.71 5.57 -15.59
CA ARG A 150 -3.35 6.24 -16.84
C ARG A 150 -4.16 5.61 -17.96
N ARG A 151 -4.18 6.24 -19.12
CA ARG A 151 -5.01 5.78 -20.26
C ARG A 151 -4.79 4.28 -20.61
N HIS A 152 -3.55 3.79 -20.52
CA HIS A 152 -3.18 2.43 -20.93
C HIS A 152 -2.45 1.65 -19.84
N GLY A 153 -2.54 2.08 -18.57
CA GLY A 153 -1.88 1.40 -17.47
C GLY A 153 -2.45 1.75 -16.11
N VAL A 154 -2.29 0.83 -15.19
CA VAL A 154 -2.68 0.99 -13.78
C VAL A 154 -1.50 0.64 -12.89
N LEU A 155 -1.19 1.52 -11.97
CA LEU A 155 -0.43 1.20 -10.76
C LEU A 155 -1.43 0.94 -9.65
N TYR A 156 -1.43 -0.26 -9.11
CA TYR A 156 -2.14 -0.62 -7.88
C TYR A 156 -1.12 -0.96 -6.82
N HIS A 157 -1.20 -0.36 -5.66
CA HIS A 157 -0.24 -0.61 -4.59
C HIS A 157 -0.86 -0.50 -3.20
N GLY A 158 -0.22 -1.12 -2.24
CA GLY A 158 -0.70 -1.13 -0.87
C GLY A 158 0.33 -1.59 0.14
N THR A 159 -0.15 -1.71 1.36
CA THR A 159 0.61 -2.15 2.53
C THR A 159 0.09 -3.50 3.01
N LEU A 160 0.96 -4.31 3.61
CA LEU A 160 0.61 -5.45 4.43
C LEU A 160 1.30 -5.28 5.78
N LEU A 161 0.51 -5.03 6.81
CA LEU A 161 1.01 -4.89 8.18
C LEU A 161 1.29 -6.29 8.74
N ASP A 162 2.54 -6.56 9.11
CA ASP A 162 2.95 -7.86 9.62
C ASP A 162 3.42 -7.82 11.08
N SER A 163 4.44 -7.02 11.34
CA SER A 163 5.02 -6.78 12.66
C SER A 163 5.37 -5.29 12.86
N PHE A 164 4.57 -4.42 12.26
CA PHE A 164 4.76 -2.98 12.27
C PHE A 164 4.42 -2.38 13.65
N ASP A 165 5.16 -1.36 14.08
CA ASP A 165 4.80 -0.58 15.27
C ASP A 165 3.53 0.24 15.03
N LEU A 166 2.37 -0.33 15.35
CA LEU A 166 1.08 0.32 15.19
C LEU A 166 0.93 1.56 16.07
N SER A 167 1.68 1.66 17.19
CA SER A 167 1.63 2.81 18.08
C SER A 167 2.15 4.08 17.39
N LEU A 168 3.09 3.93 16.46
CA LEU A 168 3.63 5.05 15.69
C LEU A 168 2.54 5.74 14.87
N VAL A 169 1.60 4.96 14.30
CA VAL A 169 0.52 5.52 13.46
C VAL A 169 -0.30 6.54 14.24
N GLY A 170 -0.74 6.20 15.45
CA GLY A 170 -1.52 7.09 16.29
C GLY A 170 -0.74 8.29 16.84
N ARG A 171 0.60 8.22 16.86
CA ARG A 171 1.46 9.35 17.28
C ARG A 171 1.65 10.39 16.19
N VAL A 172 1.76 9.99 14.93
CA VAL A 172 2.14 10.88 13.82
C VAL A 172 1.00 11.24 12.88
N LEU A 173 -0.08 10.42 12.82
CA LEU A 173 -1.26 10.71 12.02
C LEU A 173 -2.39 11.23 12.88
N ARG A 174 -3.06 12.27 12.38
CA ARG A 174 -4.35 12.72 12.90
C ARG A 174 -5.47 11.75 12.51
N HIS A 175 -6.64 11.91 13.07
CA HIS A 175 -7.81 11.17 12.63
C HIS A 175 -8.08 11.52 11.15
N PRO A 176 -8.25 10.55 10.24
CA PRO A 176 -8.42 10.84 8.83
C PRO A 176 -9.72 11.62 8.58
N PRO A 177 -9.71 12.60 7.68
CA PRO A 177 -10.93 13.40 7.37
C PRO A 177 -12.03 12.56 6.70
N ARG A 178 -11.66 11.42 6.14
CA ARG A 178 -12.59 10.43 5.57
C ARG A 178 -12.19 9.04 6.04
N GLU A 179 -13.15 8.28 6.49
CA GLU A 179 -12.94 6.91 6.95
C GLU A 179 -13.98 5.96 6.36
N PRO A 180 -13.67 4.67 6.21
CA PRO A 180 -14.65 3.67 5.81
C PRO A 180 -15.63 3.41 6.97
N ASP A 181 -16.88 3.07 6.65
CA ASP A 181 -17.94 2.85 7.65
C ASP A 181 -17.54 1.82 8.72
N TYR A 182 -16.84 0.74 8.33
CA TYR A 182 -16.42 -0.31 9.26
C TYR A 182 -15.37 0.16 10.28
N ARG A 183 -14.76 1.34 10.10
CA ARG A 183 -13.84 1.93 11.10
C ARG A 183 -14.57 2.42 12.34
N SER A 184 -15.78 2.94 12.19
CA SER A 184 -16.65 3.36 13.30
C SER A 184 -15.95 4.31 14.27
N ARG A 185 -15.19 5.29 13.78
CA ARG A 185 -14.42 6.30 14.54
C ARG A 185 -13.37 5.73 15.49
N ARG A 186 -13.00 4.45 15.37
CA ARG A 186 -11.96 3.86 16.20
C ARG A 186 -10.61 4.57 16.03
N ALA A 187 -9.86 4.67 17.12
CA ALA A 187 -8.48 5.12 17.08
C ALA A 187 -7.61 4.21 16.18
N HIS A 188 -6.46 4.70 15.74
CA HIS A 188 -5.58 3.91 14.85
C HIS A 188 -5.17 2.57 15.48
N GLY A 189 -4.83 2.55 16.77
CA GLY A 189 -4.44 1.33 17.49
C GLY A 189 -5.54 0.26 17.56
N ASP A 190 -6.81 0.69 17.66
CA ASP A 190 -7.96 -0.21 17.75
C ASP A 190 -8.44 -0.66 16.35
N PHE A 191 -8.10 0.11 15.32
CA PHE A 191 -8.53 -0.13 13.95
C PHE A 191 -7.54 -0.96 13.13
N LEU A 192 -6.25 -0.92 13.46
CA LEU A 192 -5.20 -1.63 12.73
C LEU A 192 -4.83 -2.94 13.41
N ALA A 193 -4.34 -3.91 12.61
CA ALA A 193 -3.77 -5.14 13.11
C ALA A 193 -2.59 -5.60 12.25
N ASN A 194 -1.69 -6.35 12.85
CA ASN A 194 -0.62 -7.05 12.17
C ASN A 194 -1.04 -8.48 11.81
N LEU A 195 -0.56 -8.97 10.66
CA LEU A 195 -0.80 -10.35 10.21
C LEU A 195 0.04 -11.36 11.01
N GLY A 196 1.31 -11.05 11.29
CA GLY A 196 2.19 -11.89 12.09
C GLY A 196 2.60 -13.20 11.41
N ILE A 197 2.74 -13.19 10.08
CA ILE A 197 3.11 -14.40 9.30
C ILE A 197 4.52 -14.34 8.71
N GLY A 198 5.21 -13.23 8.90
CA GLY A 198 6.60 -13.01 8.51
C GLY A 198 6.77 -12.54 7.07
N ARG A 199 7.82 -11.72 6.88
CA ARG A 199 8.15 -11.07 5.60
C ARG A 199 8.22 -12.04 4.43
N GLU A 200 9.00 -13.13 4.57
CA GLU A 200 9.19 -14.09 3.47
C GLU A 200 7.89 -14.76 3.05
N THR A 201 7.02 -15.06 4.02
CA THR A 201 5.69 -15.62 3.76
C THR A 201 4.84 -14.61 3.01
N LEU A 202 4.82 -13.34 3.43
CA LEU A 202 4.09 -12.28 2.73
C LEU A 202 4.59 -12.09 1.30
N GLU A 203 5.90 -12.05 1.07
CA GLU A 203 6.48 -11.92 -0.27
C GLU A 203 6.10 -13.09 -1.19
N ARG A 204 6.11 -14.33 -0.66
CA ARG A 204 5.62 -15.50 -1.41
C ARG A 204 4.13 -15.41 -1.70
N THR A 205 3.35 -14.98 -0.72
CA THR A 205 1.89 -14.82 -0.84
C THR A 205 1.53 -13.82 -1.91
N VAL A 206 2.18 -12.65 -1.95
CA VAL A 206 1.97 -11.64 -2.99
C VAL A 206 2.33 -12.20 -4.37
N ARG A 207 3.48 -12.87 -4.50
CA ARG A 207 3.88 -13.49 -5.77
C ARG A 207 2.88 -14.55 -6.25
N ALA A 208 2.41 -15.39 -5.34
CA ALA A 208 1.43 -16.43 -5.65
C ALA A 208 0.07 -15.82 -6.07
N ALA A 209 -0.41 -14.80 -5.37
CA ALA A 209 -1.67 -14.12 -5.67
C ALA A 209 -1.73 -13.58 -7.11
N PHE A 210 -0.60 -13.17 -7.65
CA PHE A 210 -0.51 -12.57 -8.99
C PHE A 210 0.27 -13.43 -10.01
N ASN A 211 0.52 -14.69 -9.73
CA ASN A 211 1.26 -15.63 -10.59
C ASN A 211 2.62 -15.05 -11.07
N ALA A 212 3.31 -14.32 -10.20
CA ALA A 212 4.60 -13.72 -10.51
C ALA A 212 5.72 -14.78 -10.43
N THR A 213 6.03 -15.42 -11.56
CA THR A 213 6.93 -16.58 -11.66
C THR A 213 8.31 -16.24 -12.19
N VAL A 214 8.45 -15.10 -12.88
CA VAL A 214 9.71 -14.68 -13.52
C VAL A 214 10.27 -13.47 -12.78
N ALA A 215 11.52 -13.59 -12.33
CA ALA A 215 12.24 -12.45 -11.76
C ALA A 215 12.71 -11.52 -12.90
N HIS A 216 12.44 -10.22 -12.74
CA HIS A 216 12.89 -9.20 -13.66
C HIS A 216 14.04 -8.40 -13.02
N GLY A 217 15.24 -8.49 -13.64
CA GLY A 217 16.46 -7.86 -13.11
C GLY A 217 16.70 -6.44 -13.59
N GLU A 218 16.05 -6.04 -14.69
CA GLU A 218 16.21 -4.71 -15.28
C GLU A 218 15.08 -3.78 -14.87
N TRP A 219 15.42 -2.52 -14.66
CA TRP A 219 14.46 -1.48 -14.33
C TRP A 219 14.90 -0.13 -14.92
N PRO A 220 13.98 0.81 -15.18
CA PRO A 220 14.23 2.03 -15.93
C PRO A 220 15.01 3.07 -15.09
N ARG A 221 16.30 2.84 -14.87
CA ARG A 221 17.18 3.61 -13.95
C ARG A 221 17.16 5.11 -14.22
N GLU A 222 17.31 5.51 -15.49
CA GLU A 222 17.34 6.92 -15.89
C GLU A 222 15.99 7.60 -15.60
N ARG A 223 14.87 6.93 -15.91
CA ARG A 223 13.53 7.45 -15.63
C ARG A 223 13.29 7.59 -14.13
N VAL A 224 13.72 6.61 -13.35
CA VAL A 224 13.65 6.67 -11.88
C VAL A 224 14.49 7.82 -11.35
N ALA A 225 15.73 7.98 -11.81
CA ALA A 225 16.59 9.07 -11.36
C ALA A 225 15.99 10.45 -11.67
N ARG A 226 15.42 10.62 -12.87
CA ARG A 226 14.69 11.83 -13.26
C ARG A 226 13.49 12.10 -12.33
N LEU A 227 12.63 11.09 -12.10
CA LEU A 227 11.46 11.24 -11.22
C LEU A 227 11.84 11.55 -9.78
N VAL A 228 12.94 10.96 -9.28
CA VAL A 228 13.45 11.29 -7.94
C VAL A 228 13.86 12.76 -7.89
N ALA A 229 14.67 13.22 -8.85
CA ALA A 229 15.18 14.60 -8.85
C ALA A 229 14.07 15.64 -9.03
N GLU A 230 13.16 15.42 -9.99
CA GLU A 230 12.13 16.40 -10.37
C GLU A 230 10.91 16.39 -9.42
N ARG A 231 10.71 15.30 -8.66
CA ARG A 231 9.49 15.12 -7.88
C ARG A 231 9.75 14.64 -6.46
N TYR A 232 10.21 13.40 -6.27
CA TYR A 232 10.18 12.75 -4.96
C TYR A 232 11.18 13.30 -3.95
N ALA A 233 12.28 13.93 -4.41
CA ALA A 233 13.21 14.67 -3.58
C ALA A 233 12.85 16.15 -3.44
N ALA A 234 11.92 16.67 -4.25
CA ALA A 234 11.52 18.07 -4.24
C ALA A 234 10.54 18.34 -3.08
N ARG A 235 10.86 19.33 -2.23
CA ARG A 235 9.96 19.73 -1.11
C ARG A 235 8.62 20.24 -1.61
N GLU A 236 8.61 20.94 -2.72
CA GLU A 236 7.42 21.49 -3.38
C GLU A 236 6.43 20.40 -3.75
N TRP A 237 6.90 19.22 -4.15
CA TRP A 237 6.03 18.07 -4.42
C TRP A 237 5.38 17.55 -3.14
N THR A 238 6.13 17.43 -2.06
CA THR A 238 5.63 16.91 -0.79
C THR A 238 4.65 17.88 -0.12
N SER A 239 4.96 19.20 -0.14
CA SER A 239 4.21 20.25 0.56
C SER A 239 3.17 20.98 -0.29
N ARG A 240 2.89 20.52 -1.50
CA ARG A 240 2.04 21.22 -2.49
C ARG A 240 0.56 21.43 -2.10
N LEU A 241 0.09 20.81 -1.00
CA LEU A 241 -1.28 20.92 -0.48
C LEU A 241 -1.27 21.06 1.04
#